data_d740f514bf57c06034133eea2adc7e03
#
_entry.id   d740f514bf57c06034133eea2adc7e03
#
_cell.length_a   1.000
_cell.length_b   1.000
_cell.length_c   1.000
_cell.angle_alpha   90.00
_cell.angle_beta   90.00
_cell.angle_gamma   90.00
#
_symmetry.space_group_name_H-M   'P 1'
#
loop_
_entity.id
_entity.type
_entity.pdbx_description
1 polymer ?
#
loop_
_entity_poly.entity_id
_entity_poly.type
_entity_poly.pdbx_seq_one_letter_code
_entity_poly.pdbx_strand_id
1 'polypeptide(L)'
;MPLSAVDKRDPLALHEQAAAQIRRAIADGEAGPGDRLPLARDLAAVLGVNRNTVLRALHLLRDEGLLEFRRGRGITVTGTREQSDLLVQVHELVKTARRSGYRKSELIAMIEAIEG
;
A
#
# COMPACT_ATOMS: atom_id res chain seq x y z
N MET A 1 -11.48 0.87 -9.86
CA MET A 1 -10.33 1.30 -9.05
C MET A 1 -9.36 2.04 -9.97
N PRO A 2 -9.13 3.35 -9.78
CA PRO A 2 -8.32 4.14 -10.70
C PRO A 2 -6.84 3.94 -10.45
N LEU A 3 -6.31 2.88 -10.99
CA LEU A 3 -4.89 2.60 -10.96
C LEU A 3 -4.24 3.10 -12.25
N SER A 4 -3.01 3.55 -12.16
CA SER A 4 -2.23 4.01 -13.30
C SER A 4 -0.84 3.42 -13.26
N ALA A 5 -0.11 3.55 -14.37
CA ALA A 5 1.25 3.04 -14.46
C ALA A 5 2.15 3.68 -13.39
N VAL A 6 3.01 2.87 -12.79
CA VAL A 6 4.01 3.37 -11.83
C VAL A 6 5.06 4.22 -12.54
N ASP A 7 5.65 5.15 -11.80
CA ASP A 7 6.73 6.00 -12.32
C ASP A 7 8.08 5.32 -12.05
N LYS A 8 8.70 4.79 -13.10
CA LYS A 8 9.97 4.09 -12.99
C LYS A 8 11.15 5.01 -12.70
N ARG A 9 10.94 6.33 -12.77
CA ARG A 9 11.96 7.34 -12.44
C ARG A 9 11.91 7.75 -10.97
N ASP A 10 10.81 7.44 -10.27
CA ASP A 10 10.67 7.71 -8.85
C ASP A 10 11.63 6.78 -8.07
N PRO A 11 12.41 7.30 -7.11
CA PRO A 11 13.30 6.47 -6.29
C PRO A 11 12.56 5.45 -5.42
N LEU A 12 11.26 5.62 -5.20
CA LEU A 12 10.47 4.64 -4.46
C LEU A 12 10.40 3.34 -5.24
N ALA A 13 10.63 2.20 -4.58
CA ALA A 13 10.60 0.89 -5.22
C ALA A 13 9.25 0.64 -5.91
N LEU A 14 9.27 -0.06 -7.04
CA LEU A 14 8.08 -0.27 -7.85
C LEU A 14 6.95 -0.96 -7.08
N HIS A 15 7.29 -1.97 -6.25
CA HIS A 15 6.28 -2.66 -5.46
C HIS A 15 5.68 -1.74 -4.38
N GLU A 16 6.45 -0.80 -3.84
CA GLU A 16 5.94 0.17 -2.87
C GLU A 16 5.00 1.18 -3.54
N GLN A 17 5.32 1.60 -4.77
CA GLN A 17 4.43 2.46 -5.55
C GLN A 17 3.11 1.75 -5.87
N ALA A 18 3.18 0.48 -6.26
CA ALA A 18 1.99 -0.32 -6.53
C ALA A 18 1.13 -0.47 -5.28
N ALA A 19 1.75 -0.78 -4.14
CA ALA A 19 1.04 -0.87 -2.86
C ALA A 19 0.40 0.47 -2.48
N ALA A 20 1.10 1.57 -2.69
CA ALA A 20 0.59 2.91 -2.37
C ALA A 20 -0.68 3.23 -3.16
N GLN A 21 -0.75 2.86 -4.44
CA GLN A 21 -1.94 3.09 -5.25
C GLN A 21 -3.14 2.29 -4.74
N ILE A 22 -2.93 1.02 -4.40
CA ILE A 22 -4.01 0.16 -3.89
C ILE A 22 -4.47 0.65 -2.51
N ARG A 23 -3.53 1.02 -1.65
CA ARG A 23 -3.83 1.57 -0.32
C ARG A 23 -4.68 2.83 -0.45
N ARG A 24 -4.32 3.71 -1.38
CA ARG A 24 -5.07 4.94 -1.64
C ARG A 24 -6.48 4.64 -2.14
N ALA A 25 -6.64 3.66 -3.02
CA ALA A 25 -7.96 3.28 -3.55
C ALA A 25 -8.88 2.80 -2.42
N ILE A 26 -8.36 2.05 -1.45
CA ILE A 26 -9.12 1.63 -0.28
C ILE A 26 -9.46 2.85 0.60
N ALA A 27 -8.50 3.74 0.82
CA ALA A 27 -8.71 4.95 1.61
C ALA A 27 -9.77 5.86 0.98
N ASP A 28 -9.83 5.90 -0.34
CA ASP A 28 -10.81 6.71 -1.07
C ASP A 28 -12.18 6.03 -1.18
N GLY A 29 -12.31 4.82 -0.66
CA GLY A 29 -13.59 4.10 -0.65
C GLY A 29 -13.94 3.42 -1.97
N GLU A 30 -12.98 3.29 -2.88
CA GLU A 30 -13.20 2.66 -4.19
C GLU A 30 -13.17 1.13 -4.12
N ALA A 31 -12.54 0.59 -3.09
CA ALA A 31 -12.58 -0.82 -2.75
C ALA A 31 -12.73 -0.92 -1.24
N GLY A 32 -13.75 -1.63 -0.78
CA GLY A 32 -14.05 -1.74 0.65
C GLY A 32 -14.03 -3.19 1.13
N PRO A 33 -14.20 -3.39 2.45
CA PRO A 33 -14.18 -4.73 3.03
C PRO A 33 -15.15 -5.67 2.31
N GLY A 34 -14.63 -6.85 1.96
CA GLY A 34 -15.38 -7.86 1.20
C GLY A 34 -15.20 -7.78 -0.30
N ASP A 35 -14.71 -6.68 -0.83
CA ASP A 35 -14.49 -6.54 -2.27
C ASP A 35 -13.28 -7.36 -2.71
N ARG A 36 -13.39 -7.98 -3.88
CA ARG A 36 -12.32 -8.75 -4.48
C ARG A 36 -11.48 -7.83 -5.37
N LEU A 37 -10.15 -7.94 -5.28
CA LEU A 37 -9.26 -7.22 -6.19
C LEU A 37 -9.19 -7.93 -7.55
N PRO A 38 -8.82 -7.19 -8.61
CA PRO A 38 -8.48 -7.81 -9.89
C PRO A 38 -7.35 -8.84 -9.74
N LEU A 39 -7.23 -9.74 -10.70
CA LEU A 39 -6.15 -10.73 -10.71
C LEU A 39 -4.79 -10.02 -10.80
N ALA A 40 -3.77 -10.66 -10.24
CA ALA A 40 -2.41 -10.11 -10.22
C ALA A 40 -1.90 -9.76 -11.62
N ARG A 41 -2.20 -10.58 -12.63
CA ARG A 41 -1.80 -10.32 -14.02
C ARG A 41 -2.45 -9.06 -14.58
N ASP A 42 -3.71 -8.81 -14.21
CA ASP A 42 -4.44 -7.62 -14.67
C ASP A 42 -3.92 -6.37 -13.98
N LEU A 43 -3.62 -6.47 -12.68
CA LEU A 43 -2.97 -5.39 -11.94
C LEU A 43 -1.59 -5.08 -12.54
N ALA A 44 -0.82 -6.11 -12.89
CA ALA A 44 0.49 -5.93 -13.49
C ALA A 44 0.41 -5.17 -14.80
N ALA A 45 -0.58 -5.48 -15.64
CA ALA A 45 -0.78 -4.80 -16.91
C ALA A 45 -1.11 -3.31 -16.70
N VAL A 46 -2.02 -2.99 -15.79
CA VAL A 46 -2.42 -1.61 -15.51
C VAL A 46 -1.28 -0.81 -14.90
N LEU A 47 -0.55 -1.41 -13.95
CA LEU A 47 0.54 -0.74 -13.25
C LEU A 47 1.84 -0.66 -14.07
N GLY A 48 1.94 -1.43 -15.15
CA GLY A 48 3.13 -1.45 -15.99
C GLY A 48 4.33 -2.09 -15.33
N VAL A 49 4.11 -3.11 -14.51
CA VAL A 49 5.15 -3.84 -13.80
C VAL A 49 4.97 -5.35 -14.01
N ASN A 50 5.96 -6.14 -13.62
CA ASN A 50 5.83 -7.58 -13.71
C ASN A 50 4.96 -8.13 -12.58
N ARG A 51 4.52 -9.38 -12.77
CA ARG A 51 3.63 -10.05 -11.81
C ARG A 51 4.27 -10.18 -10.42
N ASN A 52 5.57 -10.46 -10.36
CA ASN A 52 6.26 -10.61 -9.06
C ASN A 52 6.25 -9.31 -8.27
N THR A 53 6.39 -8.17 -8.94
CA THR A 53 6.30 -6.85 -8.30
C THR A 53 4.91 -6.64 -7.70
N VAL A 54 3.86 -7.01 -8.44
CA VAL A 54 2.48 -6.95 -7.93
C VAL A 54 2.31 -7.85 -6.72
N LEU A 55 2.80 -9.09 -6.79
CA LEU A 55 2.67 -10.03 -5.67
C LEU A 55 3.37 -9.50 -4.41
N ARG A 56 4.54 -8.87 -4.55
CA ARG A 56 5.22 -8.24 -3.42
C ARG A 56 4.38 -7.11 -2.82
N ALA A 57 3.76 -6.29 -3.67
CA ALA A 57 2.86 -5.22 -3.21
C ALA A 57 1.66 -5.79 -2.45
N LEU A 58 1.05 -6.84 -2.97
CA LEU A 58 -0.10 -7.48 -2.32
C LEU A 58 0.27 -8.11 -0.99
N HIS A 59 1.44 -8.75 -0.90
CA HIS A 59 1.93 -9.30 0.37
C HIS A 59 2.17 -8.20 1.41
N LEU A 60 2.72 -7.06 0.98
CA LEU A 60 2.93 -5.91 1.86
C LEU A 60 1.58 -5.42 2.42
N LEU A 61 0.57 -5.28 1.57
CA LEU A 61 -0.75 -4.83 1.99
C LEU A 61 -1.45 -5.85 2.90
N ARG A 62 -1.24 -7.15 2.67
CA ARG A 62 -1.72 -8.19 3.57
C ARG A 62 -1.08 -8.05 4.95
N ASP A 63 0.22 -7.80 5.00
CA ASP A 63 0.95 -7.64 6.27
C ASP A 63 0.48 -6.39 7.02
N GLU A 64 -0.01 -5.39 6.30
CA GLU A 64 -0.60 -4.19 6.89
C GLU A 64 -2.05 -4.40 7.36
N GLY A 65 -2.61 -5.57 7.09
CA GLY A 65 -3.99 -5.88 7.50
C GLY A 65 -5.06 -5.40 6.53
N LEU A 66 -4.68 -4.96 5.33
CA LEU A 66 -5.64 -4.41 4.37
C LEU A 66 -6.20 -5.44 3.41
N LEU A 67 -5.50 -6.54 3.22
CA LEU A 67 -5.89 -7.60 2.29
C LEU A 67 -5.81 -8.98 2.95
N GLU A 68 -6.54 -9.92 2.38
CA GLU A 68 -6.53 -11.31 2.76
C GLU A 68 -6.46 -12.16 1.51
N PHE A 69 -5.64 -13.21 1.53
CA PHE A 69 -5.55 -14.17 0.44
C PHE A 69 -6.38 -15.39 0.81
N ARG A 70 -7.45 -15.64 0.06
CA ARG A 70 -8.31 -16.78 0.28
C ARG A 70 -8.20 -17.77 -0.85
N ARG A 71 -7.93 -19.03 -0.50
CA ARG A 71 -7.90 -20.13 -1.46
C ARG A 71 -9.26 -20.22 -2.17
N GLY A 72 -9.24 -20.19 -3.51
CA GLY A 72 -10.44 -20.26 -4.33
C GLY A 72 -11.24 -18.97 -4.44
N ARG A 73 -10.89 -17.93 -3.66
CA ARG A 73 -11.57 -16.63 -3.69
C ARG A 73 -10.68 -15.48 -4.11
N GLY A 74 -9.38 -15.75 -4.34
CA GLY A 74 -8.43 -14.71 -4.72
C GLY A 74 -8.09 -13.78 -3.57
N ILE A 75 -7.94 -12.50 -3.87
CA ILE A 75 -7.49 -11.47 -2.93
C ILE A 75 -8.66 -10.57 -2.60
N THR A 76 -8.96 -10.45 -1.33
CA THR A 76 -10.12 -9.71 -0.82
C THR A 76 -9.65 -8.59 0.10
N VAL A 77 -10.31 -7.44 0.00
CA VAL A 77 -10.08 -6.31 0.91
C VAL A 77 -10.67 -6.65 2.29
N THR A 78 -9.86 -6.47 3.32
CA THR A 78 -10.29 -6.62 4.72
C THR A 78 -10.14 -5.31 5.51
N GLY A 79 -9.30 -4.39 5.01
CA GLY A 79 -9.08 -3.12 5.66
C GLY A 79 -10.24 -2.16 5.48
N THR A 80 -10.52 -1.38 6.52
CA THR A 80 -11.50 -0.31 6.44
C THR A 80 -10.89 0.91 5.75
N ARG A 81 -11.76 1.82 5.34
CA ARG A 81 -11.39 3.10 4.77
C ARG A 81 -10.51 3.90 5.73
N GLU A 82 -10.92 3.96 7.01
CA GLU A 82 -10.23 4.70 8.06
C GLU A 82 -8.85 4.11 8.33
N GLN A 83 -8.75 2.80 8.41
CA GLN A 83 -7.48 2.10 8.61
C GLN A 83 -6.53 2.39 7.45
N SER A 84 -7.02 2.30 6.22
CA SER A 84 -6.21 2.53 5.04
C SER A 84 -5.77 3.98 4.94
N ASP A 85 -6.65 4.92 5.26
CA ASP A 85 -6.31 6.34 5.27
C ASP A 85 -5.20 6.64 6.29
N LEU A 86 -5.28 6.06 7.47
CA LEU A 86 -4.22 6.22 8.47
C LEU A 86 -2.89 5.66 7.97
N LEU A 87 -2.91 4.50 7.32
CA LEU A 87 -1.70 3.90 6.76
C LEU A 87 -1.10 4.75 5.63
N VAL A 88 -1.94 5.36 4.81
CA VAL A 88 -1.49 6.32 3.79
C VAL A 88 -0.70 7.45 4.46
N GLN A 89 -1.24 8.00 5.54
CA GLN A 89 -0.59 9.09 6.28
C GLN A 89 0.72 8.64 6.92
N VAL A 90 0.77 7.44 7.48
CA VAL A 90 2.00 6.86 8.07
C VAL A 90 3.09 6.72 7.00
N HIS A 91 2.75 6.20 5.83
CA HIS A 91 3.70 6.06 4.74
C HIS A 91 4.22 7.41 4.25
N GLU A 92 3.34 8.41 4.18
CA GLU A 92 3.75 9.77 3.80
C GLU A 92 4.69 10.38 4.86
N LEU A 93 4.41 10.14 6.13
CA LEU A 93 5.26 10.62 7.22
C LEU A 93 6.65 9.98 7.15
N VAL A 94 6.74 8.68 6.92
CA VAL A 94 8.02 7.98 6.76
C VAL A 94 8.80 8.56 5.58
N LYS A 95 8.12 8.84 4.47
CA LYS A 95 8.73 9.44 3.28
C LYS A 95 9.27 10.84 3.58
N THR A 96 8.52 11.66 4.29
CA THR A 96 8.94 13.00 4.72
C THR A 96 10.16 12.92 5.62
N ALA A 97 10.16 12.00 6.58
CA ALA A 97 11.30 11.82 7.49
C ALA A 97 12.57 11.45 6.73
N ARG A 98 12.48 10.53 5.77
CA ARG A 98 13.62 10.15 4.92
C ARG A 98 14.19 11.33 4.15
N ARG A 99 13.31 12.16 3.56
CA ARG A 99 13.75 13.35 2.83
C ARG A 99 14.45 14.37 3.72
N SER A 100 14.07 14.39 4.99
CA SER A 100 14.68 15.27 5.99
C SER A 100 15.92 14.66 6.65
N GLY A 101 16.37 13.48 6.20
CA GLY A 101 17.57 12.84 6.69
C GLY A 101 17.40 12.00 7.96
N TYR A 102 16.16 11.73 8.37
CA TYR A 102 15.89 10.90 9.54
C TYR A 102 15.76 9.43 9.17
N ARG A 103 16.26 8.58 10.05
CA ARG A 103 16.07 7.13 9.93
C ARG A 103 14.73 6.74 10.56
N LYS A 104 14.22 5.59 10.14
CA LYS A 104 12.97 5.06 10.68
C LYS A 104 13.00 4.94 12.21
N SER A 105 14.14 4.48 12.76
CA SER A 105 14.30 4.37 14.21
C SER A 105 14.19 5.71 14.93
N GLU A 106 14.67 6.78 14.31
CA GLU A 106 14.56 8.13 14.87
C GLU A 106 13.12 8.62 14.83
N LEU A 107 12.41 8.33 13.75
CA LEU A 107 10.99 8.66 13.64
C LEU A 107 10.17 7.92 14.70
N ILE A 108 10.45 6.65 14.93
CA ILE A 108 9.77 5.85 15.95
C ILE A 108 9.99 6.48 17.33
N ALA A 109 11.22 6.91 17.63
CA ALA A 109 11.52 7.57 18.89
C ALA A 109 10.73 8.87 19.07
N MET A 110 10.57 9.65 17.99
CA MET A 110 9.75 10.86 18.03
C MET A 110 8.30 10.55 18.36
N ILE A 111 7.76 9.50 17.76
CA ILE A 111 6.38 9.08 18.01
C ILE A 111 6.21 8.61 19.45
N GLU A 112 7.15 7.83 19.96
CA GLU A 112 7.11 7.33 21.33
C GLU A 112 7.21 8.45 22.37
N ALA A 113 7.83 9.57 22.02
CA ALA A 113 7.94 10.71 22.92
C ALA A 113 6.62 11.48 23.08
N ILE A 114 5.66 11.25 22.19
CA ILE A 114 4.35 11.91 22.24
C ILE A 114 3.51 11.20 23.30
N GLU A 115 2.97 11.97 24.25
CA GLU A 115 2.07 11.45 25.27
C GLU A 115 0.65 11.27 24.72
N GLY A 116 0.03 10.23 25.15
CA GLY A 116 -1.33 9.90 24.75
C GLY A 116 -1.44 8.53 24.13
#